data_b3c3ddb7ba43b177405d1f20ca38c783
#
_entry.id   b3c3ddb7ba43b177405d1f20ca38c783
#
_cell.length_a   1.000
_cell.length_b   1.000
_cell.length_c   1.000
_cell.angle_alpha   90.00
_cell.angle_beta   90.00
_cell.angle_gamma   90.00
#
_symmetry.space_group_name_H-M   'P 1'
#
loop_
_entity.id
_entity.type
_entity.pdbx_description
1 polymer ?
#
loop_
_entity_poly.entity_id
_entity_poly.type
_entity_poly.pdbx_seq_one_letter_code
_entity_poly.pdbx_strand_id
1 'polypeptide(L)'
;NTKLYKVMCYSMKNGGKRLRPIIIKEVAKSLSLNKNQFLKSMIAIELVHSYSLIHDDLPCMDDDDYRRGRLSTHKKYDEAQAILAGNSLLTMAFNLLAQDSNPSLVELLSILSGHEGLAGGQSLDVDTIEKKLNFKIIKKIHEQKTARLFEFCLAAPFIISNKSQKEINMSRKYGKIIGTVFQIIDDVHEYENKDNEYINILNVMTKDDEIEKCYRYEIEANSLREKLLPNKKNRMNDILSFIINRK
;
A
#
# COMPACT_ATOMS: atom_id res chain seq x y z
N ASN A 1 12.20 -14.97 23.55
CA ASN A 1 11.16 -14.44 22.65
C ASN A 1 9.89 -14.18 23.46
N THR A 2 9.49 -12.91 23.59
CA THR A 2 8.26 -12.49 24.28
C THR A 2 7.01 -12.97 23.56
N LYS A 3 5.83 -12.96 24.24
CA LYS A 3 4.53 -13.23 23.61
C LYS A 3 4.31 -12.25 22.42
N LEU A 4 4.55 -10.96 22.64
CA LEU A 4 4.42 -9.91 21.62
C LEU A 4 5.25 -10.21 20.36
N TYR A 5 6.51 -10.63 20.50
CA TYR A 5 7.36 -11.01 19.36
C TYR A 5 6.75 -12.16 18.56
N LYS A 6 6.17 -13.17 19.22
CA LYS A 6 5.49 -14.29 18.54
C LYS A 6 4.27 -13.82 17.75
N VAL A 7 3.49 -12.87 18.30
CA VAL A 7 2.33 -12.27 17.65
C VAL A 7 2.74 -11.48 16.41
N MET A 8 3.77 -10.62 16.52
CA MET A 8 4.33 -9.90 15.37
C MET A 8 4.80 -10.86 14.26
N CYS A 9 5.53 -11.92 14.63
CA CYS A 9 5.98 -12.94 13.68
C CYS A 9 4.82 -13.68 13.02
N TYR A 10 3.75 -13.98 13.75
CA TYR A 10 2.56 -14.62 13.21
C TYR A 10 1.94 -13.75 12.12
N SER A 11 1.69 -12.48 12.40
CA SER A 11 1.10 -11.53 11.45
C SER A 11 1.95 -11.33 10.20
N MET A 12 3.26 -11.18 10.37
CA MET A 12 4.20 -11.02 9.25
C MET A 12 4.32 -12.26 8.36
N LYS A 13 4.08 -13.46 8.89
CA LYS A 13 4.18 -14.74 8.17
C LYS A 13 2.87 -15.18 7.50
N ASN A 14 1.81 -14.41 7.60
CA ASN A 14 0.49 -14.75 7.05
C ASN A 14 0.40 -14.70 5.51
N GLY A 15 1.51 -14.85 4.80
CA GLY A 15 1.53 -14.87 3.34
C GLY A 15 1.43 -13.47 2.73
N GLY A 16 0.84 -13.41 1.53
CA GLY A 16 0.68 -12.18 0.74
C GLY A 16 1.64 -12.10 -0.45
N LYS A 17 1.22 -11.39 -1.49
CA LYS A 17 1.95 -11.24 -2.77
C LYS A 17 3.24 -10.41 -2.64
N ARG A 18 3.46 -9.73 -1.52
CA ARG A 18 4.63 -8.86 -1.25
C ARG A 18 4.90 -7.85 -2.36
N LEU A 19 3.83 -7.32 -2.96
CA LEU A 19 3.92 -6.44 -4.14
C LEU A 19 4.69 -5.15 -3.82
N ARG A 20 4.43 -4.53 -2.66
CA ARG A 20 5.09 -3.27 -2.25
C ARG A 20 6.61 -3.41 -2.15
N PRO A 21 7.18 -4.38 -1.44
CA PRO A 21 8.63 -4.63 -1.45
C PRO A 21 9.18 -4.96 -2.85
N ILE A 22 8.42 -5.70 -3.67
CA ILE A 22 8.84 -6.04 -5.03
C ILE A 22 8.98 -4.77 -5.89
N ILE A 23 8.05 -3.83 -5.80
CA ILE A 23 8.11 -2.54 -6.50
C ILE A 23 9.38 -1.79 -6.09
N ILE A 24 9.64 -1.62 -4.78
CA ILE A 24 10.86 -0.96 -4.30
C ILE A 24 12.10 -1.61 -4.92
N LYS A 25 12.18 -2.94 -4.88
CA LYS A 25 13.31 -3.69 -5.43
C LYS A 25 13.52 -3.44 -6.93
N GLU A 26 12.46 -3.47 -7.73
CA GLU A 26 12.58 -3.33 -9.19
C GLU A 26 12.93 -1.88 -9.57
N VAL A 27 12.37 -0.88 -8.90
CA VAL A 27 12.75 0.53 -9.07
C VAL A 27 14.19 0.77 -8.63
N ALA A 28 14.60 0.26 -7.47
CA ALA A 28 15.95 0.39 -6.95
C ALA A 28 16.99 -0.23 -7.90
N LYS A 29 16.71 -1.40 -8.45
CA LYS A 29 17.58 -2.03 -9.46
C LYS A 29 17.70 -1.19 -10.72
N SER A 30 16.62 -0.57 -11.18
CA SER A 30 16.63 0.32 -12.35
C SER A 30 17.48 1.57 -12.13
N LEU A 31 17.62 1.98 -10.86
CA LEU A 31 18.49 3.09 -10.43
C LEU A 31 19.89 2.62 -10.01
N SER A 32 20.24 1.36 -10.28
CA SER A 32 21.54 0.76 -9.96
C SER A 32 21.90 0.76 -8.47
N LEU A 33 20.90 0.76 -7.60
CA LEU A 33 21.12 0.64 -6.16
C LEU A 33 21.46 -0.81 -5.79
N ASN A 34 22.40 -0.99 -4.86
CA ASN A 34 22.68 -2.29 -4.27
C ASN A 34 21.64 -2.64 -3.18
N LYS A 35 21.53 -3.95 -2.86
CA LYS A 35 20.49 -4.45 -1.95
C LYS A 35 20.50 -3.78 -0.57
N ASN A 36 21.67 -3.48 -0.02
CA ASN A 36 21.77 -2.94 1.34
C ASN A 36 21.19 -1.53 1.44
N GLN A 37 21.19 -0.75 0.34
CA GLN A 37 20.69 0.62 0.31
C GLN A 37 19.16 0.71 0.40
N PHE A 38 18.43 -0.30 -0.09
CA PHE A 38 16.95 -0.26 -0.13
C PHE A 38 16.27 -1.34 0.72
N LEU A 39 17.02 -2.26 1.31
CA LEU A 39 16.45 -3.38 2.06
C LEU A 39 15.58 -2.92 3.23
N LYS A 40 16.02 -1.90 3.98
CA LYS A 40 15.27 -1.38 5.12
C LYS A 40 13.95 -0.72 4.67
N SER A 41 13.94 -0.01 3.54
CA SER A 41 12.70 0.53 2.95
C SER A 41 11.72 -0.56 2.55
N MET A 42 12.21 -1.70 2.01
CA MET A 42 11.37 -2.86 1.70
C MET A 42 10.74 -3.46 2.95
N ILE A 43 11.50 -3.57 4.03
CA ILE A 43 11.02 -4.11 5.30
C ILE A 43 10.05 -3.11 5.93
N ALA A 44 10.41 -1.83 6.01
CA ALA A 44 9.60 -0.80 6.62
C ALA A 44 8.19 -0.68 6.01
N ILE A 45 8.09 -0.66 4.68
CA ILE A 45 6.78 -0.59 4.02
C ILE A 45 5.91 -1.82 4.29
N GLU A 46 6.51 -2.99 4.42
CA GLU A 46 5.77 -4.23 4.72
C GLU A 46 5.35 -4.28 6.19
N LEU A 47 6.15 -3.72 7.10
CA LEU A 47 5.77 -3.55 8.51
C LEU A 47 4.57 -2.61 8.65
N VAL A 48 4.60 -1.45 7.94
CA VAL A 48 3.48 -0.50 7.91
C VAL A 48 2.23 -1.14 7.32
N HIS A 49 2.35 -1.87 6.22
CA HIS A 49 1.21 -2.58 5.64
C HIS A 49 0.67 -3.68 6.57
N SER A 50 1.55 -4.37 7.29
CA SER A 50 1.11 -5.44 8.19
C SER A 50 0.42 -4.90 9.44
N TYR A 51 0.90 -3.76 10.00
CA TYR A 51 0.20 -3.14 11.12
C TYR A 51 -1.21 -2.71 10.72
N SER A 52 -1.38 -2.11 9.53
CA SER A 52 -2.71 -1.68 9.09
C SER A 52 -3.67 -2.86 9.00
N LEU A 53 -3.27 -3.97 8.38
CA LEU A 53 -4.10 -5.15 8.29
C LEU A 53 -4.47 -5.76 9.66
N ILE A 54 -3.54 -5.73 10.64
CA ILE A 54 -3.83 -6.21 12.00
C ILE A 54 -4.90 -5.36 12.66
N HIS A 55 -4.84 -4.04 12.48
CA HIS A 55 -5.80 -3.13 13.08
C HIS A 55 -7.13 -3.13 12.31
N ASP A 56 -7.09 -3.24 10.98
CA ASP A 56 -8.30 -3.36 10.15
C ASP A 56 -9.13 -4.60 10.56
N ASP A 57 -8.48 -5.73 10.87
CA ASP A 57 -9.16 -6.97 11.27
C ASP A 57 -9.87 -6.88 12.64
N LEU A 58 -9.63 -5.87 13.47
CA LEU A 58 -10.18 -5.78 14.85
C LEU A 58 -11.72 -5.65 14.85
N PRO A 59 -12.41 -6.11 15.92
CA PRO A 59 -13.87 -6.03 16.04
C PRO A 59 -14.45 -4.61 15.98
N CYS A 60 -13.66 -3.60 16.31
CA CYS A 60 -14.05 -2.19 16.20
C CYS A 60 -13.79 -1.57 14.81
N MET A 61 -13.30 -2.37 13.87
CA MET A 61 -12.99 -2.00 12.50
C MET A 61 -13.78 -2.90 11.54
N ASP A 62 -13.12 -3.78 10.77
CA ASP A 62 -13.78 -4.64 9.79
C ASP A 62 -14.34 -5.95 10.40
N ASP A 63 -13.96 -6.30 11.66
CA ASP A 63 -14.33 -7.51 12.40
C ASP A 63 -14.07 -8.83 11.63
N ASP A 64 -12.93 -8.90 10.98
CA ASP A 64 -12.55 -10.04 10.15
C ASP A 64 -11.99 -11.20 10.99
N ASP A 65 -12.64 -12.36 10.96
CA ASP A 65 -12.18 -13.58 11.63
C ASP A 65 -10.95 -14.21 10.96
N TYR A 66 -10.81 -14.00 9.64
CA TYR A 66 -9.77 -14.62 8.83
C TYR A 66 -9.05 -13.60 7.94
N ARG A 67 -7.73 -13.71 7.84
CA ARG A 67 -6.91 -12.95 6.92
C ARG A 67 -6.00 -13.89 6.12
N ARG A 68 -6.16 -13.91 4.78
CA ARG A 68 -5.38 -14.77 3.87
C ARG A 68 -5.48 -16.26 4.24
N GLY A 69 -6.68 -16.75 4.57
CA GLY A 69 -6.97 -18.13 4.90
C GLY A 69 -6.48 -18.60 6.27
N ARG A 70 -6.05 -17.68 7.15
CA ARG A 70 -5.66 -17.96 8.53
C ARG A 70 -6.44 -17.06 9.49
N LEU A 71 -6.61 -17.49 10.72
CA LEU A 71 -7.23 -16.65 11.75
C LEU A 71 -6.54 -15.28 11.77
N SER A 72 -7.32 -14.21 11.86
CA SER A 72 -6.81 -12.87 12.11
C SER A 72 -6.05 -12.82 13.44
N THR A 73 -5.25 -11.78 13.65
CA THR A 73 -4.36 -11.74 14.81
C THR A 73 -5.14 -11.69 16.13
N HIS A 74 -6.23 -10.93 16.18
CA HIS A 74 -7.07 -10.85 17.38
C HIS A 74 -7.82 -12.16 17.68
N LYS A 75 -8.24 -12.90 16.66
CA LYS A 75 -8.89 -14.22 16.85
C LYS A 75 -7.89 -15.29 17.27
N LYS A 76 -6.65 -15.23 16.78
CA LYS A 76 -5.59 -16.19 17.14
C LYS A 76 -5.04 -15.97 18.53
N TYR A 77 -4.99 -14.73 18.99
CA TYR A 77 -4.42 -14.37 20.31
C TYR A 77 -5.45 -13.66 21.17
N ASP A 78 -5.53 -12.36 21.07
CA ASP A 78 -6.52 -11.47 21.67
C ASP A 78 -6.39 -10.07 21.07
N GLU A 79 -7.38 -9.19 21.28
CA GLU A 79 -7.39 -7.81 20.78
C GLU A 79 -6.22 -6.97 21.32
N ALA A 80 -5.91 -7.11 22.61
CA ALA A 80 -4.81 -6.36 23.22
C ALA A 80 -3.47 -6.70 22.56
N GLN A 81 -3.22 -7.98 22.28
CA GLN A 81 -2.00 -8.41 21.59
C GLN A 81 -1.99 -7.96 20.13
N ALA A 82 -3.13 -7.92 19.46
CA ALA A 82 -3.23 -7.42 18.08
C ALA A 82 -2.89 -5.92 18.04
N ILE A 83 -3.48 -5.10 18.91
CA ILE A 83 -3.17 -3.65 19.01
C ILE A 83 -1.69 -3.42 19.31
N LEU A 84 -1.12 -4.13 20.28
CA LEU A 84 0.30 -3.98 20.65
C LEU A 84 1.24 -4.44 19.52
N ALA A 85 0.88 -5.50 18.81
CA ALA A 85 1.67 -5.98 17.68
C ALA A 85 1.66 -4.97 16.52
N GLY A 86 0.50 -4.41 16.17
CA GLY A 86 0.39 -3.36 15.17
C GLY A 86 1.22 -2.13 15.52
N ASN A 87 1.08 -1.61 16.73
CA ASN A 87 1.88 -0.48 17.22
C ASN A 87 3.39 -0.75 17.18
N SER A 88 3.80 -1.97 17.55
CA SER A 88 5.21 -2.36 17.53
C SER A 88 5.77 -2.46 16.12
N LEU A 89 5.00 -2.99 15.17
CA LEU A 89 5.39 -3.07 13.76
C LEU A 89 5.54 -1.67 13.15
N LEU A 90 4.59 -0.77 13.41
CA LEU A 90 4.64 0.62 12.96
C LEU A 90 5.89 1.34 13.50
N THR A 91 6.12 1.25 14.81
CA THR A 91 7.29 1.87 15.47
C THR A 91 8.61 1.29 14.92
N MET A 92 8.65 -0.03 14.70
CA MET A 92 9.82 -0.69 14.12
C MET A 92 10.11 -0.24 12.69
N ALA A 93 9.09 0.07 11.89
CA ALA A 93 9.29 0.58 10.54
C ALA A 93 10.04 1.91 10.53
N PHE A 94 9.67 2.86 11.39
CA PHE A 94 10.37 4.14 11.53
C PHE A 94 11.77 3.98 12.10
N ASN A 95 11.96 3.10 13.09
CA ASN A 95 13.29 2.80 13.63
C ASN A 95 14.23 2.28 12.53
N LEU A 96 13.77 1.36 11.67
CA LEU A 96 14.58 0.85 10.56
C LEU A 96 15.01 1.95 9.58
N LEU A 97 14.11 2.85 9.20
CA LEU A 97 14.43 3.95 8.29
C LEU A 97 15.37 4.99 8.94
N ALA A 98 15.18 5.26 10.23
CA ALA A 98 16.04 6.19 10.97
C ALA A 98 17.50 5.71 11.02
N GLN A 99 17.75 4.39 10.98
CA GLN A 99 19.10 3.82 10.93
C GLN A 99 19.82 4.05 9.58
N ASP A 100 19.12 4.46 8.52
CA ASP A 100 19.72 4.73 7.21
C ASP A 100 20.27 6.15 7.08
N SER A 101 20.20 6.95 8.13
CA SER A 101 20.65 8.35 8.14
C SER A 101 20.03 9.20 7.02
N ASN A 102 18.86 8.81 6.53
CA ASN A 102 18.11 9.54 5.51
C ASN A 102 16.75 9.99 6.08
N PRO A 103 16.68 11.19 6.70
CA PRO A 103 15.47 11.68 7.35
C PRO A 103 14.29 11.84 6.38
N SER A 104 14.55 12.08 5.09
CA SER A 104 13.49 12.22 4.08
C SER A 104 12.68 10.95 3.88
N LEU A 105 13.27 9.77 4.12
CA LEU A 105 12.52 8.50 4.07
C LEU A 105 11.58 8.39 5.27
N VAL A 106 12.03 8.78 6.46
CA VAL A 106 11.23 8.79 7.69
C VAL A 106 10.08 9.78 7.56
N GLU A 107 10.38 11.01 7.11
CA GLU A 107 9.39 12.05 6.84
C GLU A 107 8.34 11.58 5.84
N LEU A 108 8.77 11.07 4.68
CA LEU A 108 7.84 10.61 3.66
C LEU A 108 6.93 9.47 4.19
N LEU A 109 7.51 8.47 4.85
CA LEU A 109 6.70 7.37 5.38
C LEU A 109 5.72 7.85 6.46
N SER A 110 6.11 8.79 7.31
CA SER A 110 5.25 9.35 8.36
C SER A 110 4.04 10.09 7.78
N ILE A 111 4.24 10.90 6.74
CA ILE A 111 3.17 11.60 6.03
C ILE A 111 2.23 10.59 5.35
N LEU A 112 2.79 9.61 4.64
CA LEU A 112 2.02 8.66 3.84
C LEU A 112 1.30 7.58 4.68
N SER A 113 1.74 7.33 5.91
CA SER A 113 1.07 6.40 6.85
C SER A 113 0.19 7.11 7.89
N GLY A 114 0.36 8.40 8.08
CA GLY A 114 -0.33 9.22 9.09
C GLY A 114 -1.74 9.70 8.68
N HIS A 115 -2.17 10.80 9.31
CA HIS A 115 -3.52 11.36 9.17
C HIS A 115 -3.84 11.89 7.76
N GLU A 116 -2.84 12.28 6.96
CA GLU A 116 -3.00 12.65 5.55
C GLU A 116 -2.81 11.46 4.58
N GLY A 117 -2.54 10.30 5.12
CA GLY A 117 -2.25 9.07 4.39
C GLY A 117 -3.14 7.92 4.82
N LEU A 118 -2.52 6.76 5.04
CA LEU A 118 -3.19 5.50 5.33
C LEU A 118 -4.18 5.59 6.50
N ALA A 119 -3.74 6.11 7.65
CA ALA A 119 -4.62 6.23 8.83
C ALA A 119 -5.79 7.19 8.58
N GLY A 120 -5.57 8.31 7.87
CA GLY A 120 -6.64 9.21 7.47
C GLY A 120 -7.63 8.59 6.48
N GLY A 121 -7.14 7.75 5.56
CA GLY A 121 -7.96 6.97 4.64
C GLY A 121 -8.84 5.96 5.38
N GLN A 122 -8.29 5.25 6.33
CA GLN A 122 -9.02 4.31 7.18
C GLN A 122 -10.06 5.02 8.05
N SER A 123 -9.75 6.18 8.60
CA SER A 123 -10.72 6.99 9.36
C SER A 123 -11.91 7.42 8.49
N LEU A 124 -11.64 7.83 7.23
CA LEU A 124 -12.71 8.15 6.28
C LEU A 124 -13.56 6.92 5.91
N ASP A 125 -12.93 5.76 5.80
CA ASP A 125 -13.57 4.49 5.52
C ASP A 125 -14.61 4.16 6.60
N VAL A 126 -14.17 4.11 7.85
CA VAL A 126 -15.04 3.87 9.02
C VAL A 126 -16.16 4.92 9.13
N ASP A 127 -15.84 6.20 8.93
CA ASP A 127 -16.80 7.31 9.01
C ASP A 127 -17.91 7.28 7.93
N THR A 128 -17.69 6.56 6.84
CA THR A 128 -18.61 6.53 5.70
C THR A 128 -19.58 5.37 5.71
N ILE A 129 -19.45 4.42 6.62
CA ILE A 129 -20.33 3.24 6.73
C ILE A 129 -21.82 3.66 6.83
N GLU A 130 -22.13 4.77 7.49
CA GLU A 130 -23.49 5.27 7.66
C GLU A 130 -23.87 6.43 6.72
N LYS A 131 -22.99 6.85 5.80
CA LYS A 131 -23.19 8.05 4.97
C LYS A 131 -23.48 7.70 3.52
N LYS A 132 -24.20 8.59 2.82
CA LYS A 132 -24.40 8.46 1.37
C LYS A 132 -23.07 8.62 0.65
N LEU A 133 -22.58 7.52 0.09
CA LEU A 133 -21.36 7.48 -0.68
C LEU A 133 -21.49 8.28 -1.99
N ASN A 134 -20.39 8.94 -2.38
CA ASN A 134 -20.23 9.53 -3.70
C ASN A 134 -18.83 9.27 -4.22
N PHE A 135 -18.66 9.39 -5.52
CA PHE A 135 -17.38 9.15 -6.20
C PHE A 135 -16.18 9.88 -5.56
N LYS A 136 -16.36 11.15 -5.14
CA LYS A 136 -15.28 11.95 -4.57
C LYS A 136 -14.78 11.39 -3.24
N ILE A 137 -15.68 10.90 -2.41
CA ILE A 137 -15.35 10.28 -1.11
C ILE A 137 -14.63 8.96 -1.33
N ILE A 138 -15.19 8.06 -2.13
CA ILE A 138 -14.57 6.75 -2.41
C ILE A 138 -13.19 6.94 -3.02
N LYS A 139 -13.07 7.80 -4.02
CA LYS A 139 -11.75 8.13 -4.60
C LYS A 139 -10.76 8.62 -3.56
N LYS A 140 -11.17 9.44 -2.60
CA LYS A 140 -10.29 9.93 -1.54
C LYS A 140 -9.86 8.79 -0.61
N ILE A 141 -10.78 7.87 -0.26
CA ILE A 141 -10.45 6.68 0.53
C ILE A 141 -9.43 5.83 -0.21
N HIS A 142 -9.65 5.50 -1.49
CA HIS A 142 -8.71 4.73 -2.32
C HIS A 142 -7.32 5.38 -2.38
N GLU A 143 -7.27 6.69 -2.59
CA GLU A 143 -6.03 7.43 -2.62
C GLU A 143 -5.28 7.36 -1.28
N GLN A 144 -5.97 7.56 -0.17
CA GLN A 144 -5.34 7.60 1.15
C GLN A 144 -5.09 6.21 1.73
N LYS A 145 -6.11 5.33 1.78
CA LYS A 145 -5.99 3.99 2.38
C LYS A 145 -5.02 3.10 1.59
N THR A 146 -5.01 3.20 0.26
CA THR A 146 -4.24 2.27 -0.59
C THR A 146 -3.09 2.94 -1.34
N ALA A 147 -3.34 4.01 -2.12
CA ALA A 147 -2.33 4.53 -3.04
C ALA A 147 -1.14 5.20 -2.34
N ARG A 148 -1.31 5.75 -1.12
CA ARG A 148 -0.24 6.39 -0.36
C ARG A 148 0.97 5.48 -0.11
N LEU A 149 0.74 4.22 0.23
CA LEU A 149 1.86 3.29 0.43
C LEU A 149 2.58 2.95 -0.89
N PHE A 150 1.89 2.98 -2.02
CA PHE A 150 2.53 2.85 -3.34
C PHE A 150 3.35 4.09 -3.70
N GLU A 151 2.95 5.29 -3.29
CA GLU A 151 3.80 6.49 -3.43
C GLU A 151 5.16 6.30 -2.77
N PHE A 152 5.19 5.78 -1.53
CA PHE A 152 6.45 5.45 -0.86
C PHE A 152 7.28 4.44 -1.66
N CYS A 153 6.65 3.38 -2.16
CA CYS A 153 7.35 2.32 -2.90
C CYS A 153 8.11 2.85 -4.13
N LEU A 154 7.52 3.82 -4.83
CA LEU A 154 8.14 4.41 -6.02
C LEU A 154 9.16 5.51 -5.64
N ALA A 155 8.86 6.32 -4.62
CA ALA A 155 9.69 7.47 -4.26
C ALA A 155 10.95 7.08 -3.46
N ALA A 156 10.88 6.09 -2.59
CA ALA A 156 12.00 5.73 -1.71
C ALA A 156 13.31 5.45 -2.47
N PRO A 157 13.34 4.65 -3.57
CA PRO A 157 14.57 4.46 -4.34
C PRO A 157 15.12 5.74 -4.98
N PHE A 158 14.26 6.68 -5.39
CA PHE A 158 14.68 7.98 -5.95
C PHE A 158 15.31 8.87 -4.88
N ILE A 159 14.76 8.88 -3.66
CA ILE A 159 15.34 9.57 -2.50
C ILE A 159 16.70 8.98 -2.16
N ILE A 160 16.82 7.66 -2.08
CA ILE A 160 18.07 6.94 -1.80
C ILE A 160 19.13 7.24 -2.85
N SER A 161 18.71 7.39 -4.11
CA SER A 161 19.61 7.72 -5.24
C SER A 161 19.93 9.22 -5.34
N ASN A 162 19.51 10.06 -4.38
CA ASN A 162 19.69 11.51 -4.40
C ASN A 162 19.19 12.16 -5.71
N LYS A 163 18.06 11.68 -6.23
CA LYS A 163 17.45 12.24 -7.43
C LYS A 163 16.85 13.61 -7.16
N SER A 164 16.65 14.39 -8.22
CA SER A 164 16.05 15.73 -8.12
C SER A 164 14.63 15.66 -7.53
N GLN A 165 14.21 16.75 -6.86
CA GLN A 165 12.85 16.87 -6.32
C GLN A 165 11.78 16.68 -7.41
N LYS A 166 12.06 17.10 -8.64
CA LYS A 166 11.18 16.86 -9.79
C LYS A 166 10.99 15.37 -10.08
N GLU A 167 12.07 14.58 -10.08
CA GLU A 167 12.02 13.13 -10.29
C GLU A 167 11.31 12.43 -9.13
N ILE A 168 11.58 12.84 -7.88
CA ILE A 168 10.90 12.33 -6.69
C ILE A 168 9.39 12.60 -6.78
N ASN A 169 8.97 13.81 -7.13
CA ASN A 169 7.55 14.13 -7.28
C ASN A 169 6.88 13.35 -8.41
N MET A 170 7.58 13.15 -9.52
CA MET A 170 7.08 12.32 -10.63
C MET A 170 6.96 10.84 -10.20
N SER A 171 7.92 10.31 -9.43
CA SER A 171 7.86 8.93 -8.93
C SER A 171 6.72 8.73 -7.92
N ARG A 172 6.45 9.71 -7.07
CA ARG A 172 5.27 9.71 -6.20
C ARG A 172 3.97 9.67 -7.00
N LYS A 173 3.86 10.52 -8.04
CA LYS A 173 2.70 10.53 -8.93
C LYS A 173 2.51 9.16 -9.60
N TYR A 174 3.58 8.54 -10.06
CA TYR A 174 3.55 7.20 -10.64
C TYR A 174 3.06 6.16 -9.62
N GLY A 175 3.58 6.19 -8.39
CA GLY A 175 3.12 5.32 -7.30
C GLY A 175 1.64 5.50 -6.98
N LYS A 176 1.17 6.74 -6.93
CA LYS A 176 -0.25 7.05 -6.70
C LYS A 176 -1.13 6.42 -7.79
N ILE A 177 -0.75 6.51 -9.07
CA ILE A 177 -1.49 5.91 -10.17
C ILE A 177 -1.54 4.38 -10.02
N ILE A 178 -0.39 3.74 -9.78
CA ILE A 178 -0.33 2.28 -9.59
C ILE A 178 -1.24 1.84 -8.44
N GLY A 179 -1.20 2.55 -7.32
CA GLY A 179 -2.03 2.21 -6.16
C GLY A 179 -3.53 2.45 -6.39
N THR A 180 -3.89 3.46 -7.18
CA THR A 180 -5.28 3.72 -7.57
C THR A 180 -5.80 2.63 -8.49
N VAL A 181 -5.04 2.25 -9.52
CA VAL A 181 -5.39 1.13 -10.41
C VAL A 181 -5.50 -0.18 -9.62
N PHE A 182 -4.57 -0.39 -8.67
CA PHE A 182 -4.63 -1.55 -7.79
C PHE A 182 -5.97 -1.64 -7.05
N GLN A 183 -6.44 -0.55 -6.43
CA GLN A 183 -7.70 -0.55 -5.69
C GLN A 183 -8.92 -0.70 -6.61
N ILE A 184 -8.93 -0.02 -7.77
CA ILE A 184 -10.03 -0.17 -8.73
C ILE A 184 -10.21 -1.63 -9.16
N ILE A 185 -9.11 -2.34 -9.42
CA ILE A 185 -9.16 -3.75 -9.80
C ILE A 185 -9.61 -4.64 -8.62
N ASP A 186 -9.24 -4.30 -7.38
CA ASP A 186 -9.77 -5.01 -6.19
C ASP A 186 -11.29 -4.82 -6.12
N ASP A 187 -11.79 -3.60 -6.23
CA ASP A 187 -13.24 -3.29 -6.21
C ASP A 187 -14.01 -4.06 -7.30
N VAL A 188 -13.44 -4.16 -8.52
CA VAL A 188 -14.07 -4.93 -9.62
C VAL A 188 -14.18 -6.42 -9.24
N HIS A 189 -13.12 -7.01 -8.66
CA HIS A 189 -13.14 -8.41 -8.24
C HIS A 189 -14.12 -8.68 -7.11
N GLU A 190 -14.17 -7.83 -6.10
CA GLU A 190 -15.10 -7.93 -4.99
C GLU A 190 -16.56 -7.85 -5.48
N TYR A 191 -16.85 -6.92 -6.38
CA TYR A 191 -18.17 -6.77 -6.97
C TYR A 191 -18.59 -8.01 -7.79
N GLU A 192 -17.69 -8.60 -8.57
CA GLU A 192 -17.94 -9.81 -9.36
C GLU A 192 -18.16 -11.04 -8.48
N ASN A 193 -17.47 -11.15 -7.35
CA ASN A 193 -17.61 -12.25 -6.40
C ASN A 193 -18.81 -12.09 -5.45
N LYS A 194 -19.56 -10.98 -5.55
CA LYS A 194 -20.66 -10.63 -4.65
C LYS A 194 -20.23 -10.47 -3.18
N ASP A 195 -18.95 -10.28 -2.93
CA ASP A 195 -18.43 -9.85 -1.65
C ASP A 195 -18.74 -8.35 -1.57
N ASN A 196 -19.99 -8.04 -1.22
CA ASN A 196 -20.49 -6.66 -1.18
C ASN A 196 -19.82 -5.91 -0.02
N GLU A 197 -18.60 -5.48 -0.21
CA GLU A 197 -18.03 -4.45 0.63
C GLU A 197 -18.85 -3.16 0.44
N TYR A 198 -19.16 -2.50 1.55
CA TYR A 198 -20.01 -1.32 1.57
C TYR A 198 -19.39 -0.17 0.75
N ILE A 199 -18.06 -0.07 0.73
CA ILE A 199 -17.29 0.96 0.03
C ILE A 199 -16.63 0.36 -1.21
N ASN A 200 -17.40 0.29 -2.28
CA ASN A 200 -16.94 -0.15 -3.58
C ASN A 200 -17.25 0.94 -4.63
N ILE A 201 -16.29 1.26 -5.49
CA ILE A 201 -16.45 2.33 -6.48
C ILE A 201 -17.58 2.04 -7.48
N LEU A 202 -17.87 0.77 -7.73
CA LEU A 202 -18.95 0.34 -8.62
C LEU A 202 -20.35 0.61 -8.06
N ASN A 203 -20.45 0.97 -6.78
CA ASN A 203 -21.70 1.45 -6.18
C ASN A 203 -22.07 2.88 -6.64
N VAL A 204 -21.12 3.63 -7.22
CA VAL A 204 -21.30 5.03 -7.64
C VAL A 204 -20.94 5.29 -9.08
N MET A 205 -20.37 4.30 -9.79
CA MET A 205 -19.95 4.39 -11.20
C MET A 205 -20.23 3.08 -11.92
N THR A 206 -20.31 3.14 -13.26
CA THR A 206 -20.42 1.93 -14.05
C THR A 206 -19.07 1.24 -14.21
N LYS A 207 -19.07 -0.09 -14.41
CA LYS A 207 -17.86 -0.87 -14.67
C LYS A 207 -17.11 -0.37 -15.93
N ASP A 208 -17.83 0.03 -16.95
CA ASP A 208 -17.23 0.53 -18.22
C ASP A 208 -16.49 1.86 -17.98
N ASP A 209 -17.05 2.78 -17.19
CA ASP A 209 -16.38 4.03 -16.83
C ASP A 209 -15.08 3.79 -16.05
N GLU A 210 -15.06 2.78 -15.15
CA GLU A 210 -13.88 2.44 -14.39
C GLU A 210 -12.80 1.75 -15.23
N ILE A 211 -13.19 0.89 -16.16
CA ILE A 211 -12.28 0.27 -17.14
C ILE A 211 -11.64 1.35 -18.00
N GLU A 212 -12.43 2.32 -18.50
CA GLU A 212 -11.88 3.44 -19.28
C GLU A 212 -10.88 4.27 -18.46
N LYS A 213 -11.16 4.51 -17.19
CA LYS A 213 -10.19 5.18 -16.29
C LYS A 213 -8.91 4.37 -16.10
N CYS A 214 -9.00 3.06 -15.93
CA CYS A 214 -7.83 2.21 -15.84
C CYS A 214 -6.96 2.33 -17.09
N TYR A 215 -7.52 2.37 -18.28
CA TYR A 215 -6.77 2.61 -19.52
C TYR A 215 -6.08 3.98 -19.54
N ARG A 216 -6.76 5.04 -19.10
CA ARG A 216 -6.15 6.37 -19.00
C ARG A 216 -4.99 6.39 -17.98
N TYR A 217 -5.16 5.74 -16.85
CA TYR A 217 -4.11 5.58 -15.85
C TYR A 217 -2.93 4.75 -16.38
N GLU A 218 -3.19 3.71 -17.17
CA GLU A 218 -2.14 2.90 -17.79
C GLU A 218 -1.29 3.72 -18.77
N ILE A 219 -1.91 4.53 -19.61
CA ILE A 219 -1.20 5.44 -20.55
C ILE A 219 -0.32 6.43 -19.76
N GLU A 220 -0.87 7.05 -18.71
CA GLU A 220 -0.13 8.00 -17.88
C GLU A 220 1.01 7.31 -17.12
N ALA A 221 0.77 6.13 -16.54
CA ALA A 221 1.77 5.32 -15.87
C ALA A 221 2.93 4.96 -16.78
N ASN A 222 2.64 4.53 -18.02
CA ASN A 222 3.65 4.19 -19.01
C ASN A 222 4.49 5.41 -19.40
N SER A 223 3.87 6.58 -19.60
CA SER A 223 4.59 7.83 -19.88
C SER A 223 5.53 8.24 -18.73
N LEU A 224 5.09 8.10 -17.48
CA LEU A 224 5.93 8.39 -16.31
C LEU A 224 7.06 7.39 -16.18
N ARG A 225 6.78 6.10 -16.40
CA ARG A 225 7.79 5.04 -16.36
C ARG A 225 8.91 5.29 -17.38
N GLU A 226 8.57 5.63 -18.61
CA GLU A 226 9.56 5.89 -19.65
C GLU A 226 10.49 7.05 -19.31
N LYS A 227 9.95 8.09 -18.71
CA LYS A 227 10.73 9.25 -18.26
C LYS A 227 11.63 8.95 -17.04
N LEU A 228 11.12 8.16 -16.10
CA LEU A 228 11.78 7.90 -14.81
C LEU A 228 12.72 6.70 -14.87
N LEU A 229 12.35 5.67 -15.62
CA LEU A 229 13.02 4.38 -15.68
C LEU A 229 13.23 3.95 -17.15
N PRO A 230 14.07 4.66 -17.92
CA PRO A 230 14.25 4.40 -19.35
C PRO A 230 14.87 3.04 -19.67
N ASN A 231 15.48 2.39 -18.68
CA ASN A 231 16.08 1.07 -18.86
C ASN A 231 14.99 0.00 -19.02
N LYS A 232 14.89 -0.60 -20.21
CA LYS A 232 13.90 -1.63 -20.55
C LYS A 232 14.06 -2.95 -19.75
N LYS A 233 15.15 -3.14 -19.01
CA LYS A 233 15.36 -4.32 -18.16
C LYS A 233 14.58 -4.29 -16.84
N ASN A 234 13.86 -3.20 -16.54
CA ASN A 234 13.01 -3.16 -15.35
C ASN A 234 11.71 -3.93 -15.59
N ARG A 235 11.21 -4.57 -14.52
CA ARG A 235 9.96 -5.35 -14.54
C ARG A 235 8.72 -4.53 -14.18
N MET A 236 8.79 -3.21 -14.26
CA MET A 236 7.64 -2.37 -13.87
C MET A 236 6.46 -2.51 -14.81
N ASN A 237 6.70 -2.83 -16.10
CA ASN A 237 5.61 -3.18 -17.03
C ASN A 237 4.92 -4.48 -16.63
N ASP A 238 5.72 -5.52 -16.26
CA ASP A 238 5.18 -6.80 -15.83
C ASP A 238 4.32 -6.62 -14.56
N ILE A 239 4.75 -5.75 -13.65
CA ILE A 239 4.04 -5.43 -12.41
C ILE A 239 2.72 -4.72 -12.72
N LEU A 240 2.71 -3.73 -13.59
CA LEU A 240 1.48 -3.03 -13.97
C LEU A 240 0.51 -3.97 -14.70
N SER A 241 1.00 -4.74 -15.67
CA SER A 241 0.20 -5.77 -16.35
C SER A 241 -0.34 -6.82 -15.38
N PHE A 242 0.47 -7.24 -14.40
CA PHE A 242 0.02 -8.17 -13.35
C PHE A 242 -1.09 -7.56 -12.49
N ILE A 243 -1.00 -6.26 -12.15
CA ILE A 243 -2.04 -5.58 -11.36
C ILE A 243 -3.35 -5.52 -12.15
N ILE A 244 -3.29 -5.15 -13.43
CA ILE A 244 -4.47 -4.98 -14.28
C ILE A 244 -5.13 -6.33 -14.59
N ASN A 245 -4.34 -7.37 -14.89
CA ASN A 245 -4.84 -8.67 -15.35
C ASN A 245 -4.94 -9.73 -14.23
N ARG A 246 -4.76 -9.36 -12.97
CA ARG A 246 -4.94 -10.33 -11.86
C ARG A 246 -6.40 -10.76 -11.78
N LYS A 247 -6.59 -12.03 -11.49
CA LYS A 247 -7.89 -12.66 -11.18
C LYS A 247 -7.96 -12.93 -9.68
#